data_c391ff6635d0e49528fbd5f758d2dbfb
#
_entry.id   c391ff6635d0e49528fbd5f758d2dbfb
#
_cell.length_a   1.000
_cell.length_b   1.000
_cell.length_c   1.000
_cell.angle_alpha   90.00
_cell.angle_beta   90.00
_cell.angle_gamma   90.00
#
_symmetry.space_group_name_H-M   'P 1'
#
loop_
_entity.id
_entity.type
_entity.pdbx_description
1 polymer ?
#
loop_
_entity_poly.entity_id
_entity_poly.type
_entity_poly.pdbx_seq_one_letter_code
_entity_poly.pdbx_strand_id
1 'polypeptide(L)'
;NNELDTIDLVYVHNAYESWVDDISRSEFNEKIRKVFQVYEEYRSKNKIRYYGMATWTCFRLPQNETGYLSLEDMVTIAEDVGGEDHGFRFIQLPYNLAYREAYLLKNQSVGGDTELTILEACNRLKIGVFTSVPLLQAKLIGAKIPEYLGYNNQLLKIIQITRSTPNILAPLIGQKKLQHVKENIELAKVAPLDNSEFNNAIKIFN
;
A
#
# COMPACT_ATOMS: atom_id res chain seq x y z
N ASN A 1 -19.19 -15.74 3.86
CA ASN A 1 -18.94 -16.25 2.51
C ASN A 1 -18.22 -17.58 2.63
N ASN A 2 -18.93 -18.69 2.45
CA ASN A 2 -18.48 -20.02 2.87
C ASN A 2 -17.97 -20.87 1.71
N GLU A 3 -17.59 -20.24 0.60
CA GLU A 3 -17.16 -20.96 -0.61
C GLU A 3 -15.62 -21.04 -0.76
N LEU A 4 -14.88 -20.34 0.11
CA LEU A 4 -13.42 -20.39 0.10
C LEU A 4 -12.91 -21.10 1.37
N ASP A 5 -12.08 -22.10 1.19
CA ASP A 5 -11.43 -22.81 2.30
C ASP A 5 -10.37 -21.95 2.97
N THR A 6 -9.70 -21.11 2.20
CA THR A 6 -8.60 -20.24 2.63
C THR A 6 -8.74 -18.84 2.04
N ILE A 7 -8.48 -17.81 2.81
CA ILE A 7 -8.39 -16.42 2.36
C ILE A 7 -6.92 -16.08 2.11
N ASP A 8 -6.60 -15.56 0.93
CA ASP A 8 -5.21 -15.26 0.59
C ASP A 8 -4.62 -14.11 1.42
N LEU A 9 -5.39 -13.05 1.66
CA LEU A 9 -4.90 -11.87 2.38
C LEU A 9 -6.00 -11.20 3.20
N VAL A 10 -5.70 -10.94 4.48
CA VAL A 10 -6.56 -10.20 5.40
C VAL A 10 -5.84 -8.93 5.86
N TYR A 11 -6.55 -7.81 5.95
CA TYR A 11 -6.02 -6.56 6.46
C TYR A 11 -6.62 -6.15 7.80
N VAL A 12 -5.79 -5.64 8.71
CA VAL A 12 -6.25 -4.73 9.78
C VAL A 12 -6.43 -3.37 9.14
N HIS A 13 -7.66 -2.84 9.17
CA HIS A 13 -8.01 -1.64 8.43
C HIS A 13 -8.09 -0.41 9.35
N ASN A 14 -7.31 0.65 9.03
CA ASN A 14 -7.24 1.93 9.74
C ASN A 14 -7.11 1.78 11.27
N ALA A 15 -6.34 0.78 11.71
CA ALA A 15 -6.32 0.41 13.12
C ALA A 15 -5.78 1.52 14.01
N TYR A 16 -4.65 2.16 13.64
CA TYR A 16 -4.06 3.22 14.46
C TYR A 16 -4.80 4.54 14.28
N GLU A 17 -5.21 4.88 13.06
CA GLU A 17 -5.99 6.09 12.80
C GLU A 17 -7.27 6.17 13.65
N SER A 18 -7.87 5.04 13.96
CA SER A 18 -9.08 4.97 14.79
C SER A 18 -8.81 5.17 16.29
N TRP A 19 -7.55 5.14 16.73
CA TRP A 19 -7.17 5.14 18.15
C TRP A 19 -6.08 6.14 18.50
N VAL A 20 -5.59 6.91 17.54
CA VAL A 20 -4.43 7.80 17.70
C VAL A 20 -4.59 8.85 18.80
N ASP A 21 -5.81 9.27 19.08
CA ASP A 21 -6.13 10.24 20.12
C ASP A 21 -6.41 9.57 21.48
N ASP A 22 -6.63 8.26 21.52
CA ASP A 22 -7.07 7.52 22.71
C ASP A 22 -5.95 6.72 23.38
N ILE A 23 -4.97 6.25 22.60
CA ILE A 23 -3.90 5.39 23.11
C ILE A 23 -2.53 5.80 22.58
N SER A 24 -1.51 5.56 23.37
CA SER A 24 -0.10 5.74 22.95
C SER A 24 0.30 4.73 21.86
N ARG A 25 1.38 5.05 21.12
CA ARG A 25 1.98 4.13 20.15
C ARG A 25 2.40 2.80 20.79
N SER A 26 2.95 2.84 22.01
CA SER A 26 3.33 1.63 22.73
C SER A 26 2.12 0.74 23.04
N GLU A 27 1.03 1.32 23.50
CA GLU A 27 -0.22 0.59 23.75
C GLU A 27 -0.81 0.04 22.46
N PHE A 28 -0.70 0.78 21.36
CA PHE A 28 -1.10 0.28 20.05
C PHE A 28 -0.26 -0.93 19.64
N ASN A 29 1.07 -0.88 19.81
CA ASN A 29 1.98 -2.00 19.51
C ASN A 29 1.62 -3.26 20.30
N GLU A 30 1.24 -3.12 21.57
CA GLU A 30 0.75 -4.25 22.38
C GLU A 30 -0.60 -4.82 21.88
N LYS A 31 -1.49 -3.96 21.40
CA LYS A 31 -2.77 -4.41 20.82
C LYS A 31 -2.58 -5.10 19.48
N ILE A 32 -1.76 -4.54 18.59
CA ILE A 32 -1.49 -5.12 17.27
C ILE A 32 -0.77 -6.46 17.38
N ARG A 33 0.11 -6.64 18.36
CA ARG A 33 0.74 -7.93 18.68
C ARG A 33 -0.30 -9.02 18.93
N LYS A 34 -1.34 -8.74 19.71
CA LYS A 34 -2.44 -9.69 19.95
C LYS A 34 -3.22 -10.02 18.68
N VAL A 35 -3.43 -9.04 17.82
CA VAL A 35 -4.08 -9.26 16.52
C VAL A 35 -3.23 -10.16 15.62
N PHE A 36 -1.91 -9.92 15.58
CA PHE A 36 -1.00 -10.76 14.81
C PHE A 36 -0.94 -12.19 15.35
N GLN A 37 -0.99 -12.39 16.68
CA GLN A 37 -1.09 -13.74 17.30
C GLN A 37 -2.34 -14.48 16.76
N VAL A 38 -3.49 -13.82 16.73
CA VAL A 38 -4.71 -14.41 16.16
C VAL A 38 -4.54 -14.77 14.69
N TYR A 39 -3.92 -13.89 13.89
CA TYR A 39 -3.71 -14.18 12.48
C TYR A 39 -2.73 -15.32 12.25
N GLU A 40 -1.66 -15.44 13.04
CA GLU A 40 -0.73 -16.59 12.98
C GLU A 40 -1.44 -17.89 13.38
N GLU A 41 -2.35 -17.87 14.35
CA GLU A 41 -3.20 -19.02 14.68
C GLU A 41 -4.09 -19.43 13.50
N TYR A 42 -4.70 -18.47 12.79
CA TYR A 42 -5.51 -18.77 11.59
C TYR A 42 -4.66 -19.24 10.41
N ARG A 43 -3.41 -18.76 10.28
CA ARG A 43 -2.43 -19.27 9.31
C ARG A 43 -2.10 -20.73 9.57
N SER A 44 -1.80 -21.09 10.80
CA SER A 44 -1.48 -22.48 11.19
C SER A 44 -2.61 -23.46 10.88
N LYS A 45 -3.85 -22.94 10.83
CA LYS A 45 -5.05 -23.71 10.46
C LYS A 45 -5.38 -23.64 8.96
N ASN A 46 -4.52 -23.04 8.12
CA ASN A 46 -4.73 -22.81 6.69
C ASN A 46 -6.03 -22.02 6.37
N LYS A 47 -6.49 -21.14 7.27
CA LYS A 47 -7.67 -20.30 7.05
C LYS A 47 -7.34 -18.99 6.37
N ILE A 48 -6.14 -18.47 6.60
CA ILE A 48 -5.57 -17.33 5.87
C ILE A 48 -4.14 -17.67 5.45
N ARG A 49 -3.64 -17.07 4.36
CA ARG A 49 -2.24 -17.22 3.92
C ARG A 49 -1.37 -16.10 4.45
N TYR A 50 -1.82 -14.87 4.26
CA TYR A 50 -1.09 -13.66 4.62
C TYR A 50 -2.00 -12.67 5.33
N TYR A 51 -1.38 -11.77 6.07
CA TYR A 51 -2.07 -10.62 6.63
C TYR A 51 -1.25 -9.34 6.43
N GLY A 52 -1.88 -8.20 6.66
CA GLY A 52 -1.26 -6.91 6.48
C GLY A 52 -2.00 -5.79 7.18
N MET A 53 -1.57 -4.56 6.94
CA MET A 53 -2.23 -3.36 7.44
C MET A 53 -2.67 -2.48 6.27
N ALA A 54 -3.94 -2.09 6.28
CA ALA A 54 -4.48 -1.07 5.39
C ALA A 54 -4.61 0.23 6.20
N THR A 55 -3.85 1.26 5.84
CA THR A 55 -3.78 2.52 6.56
C THR A 55 -4.22 3.68 5.66
N TRP A 56 -4.65 4.78 6.24
CA TRP A 56 -4.91 6.01 5.52
C TRP A 56 -3.71 6.96 5.58
N THR A 57 -3.17 7.22 6.77
CA THR A 57 -2.11 8.21 6.99
C THR A 57 -0.84 7.65 7.60
N CYS A 58 -0.94 6.69 8.52
CA CYS A 58 0.13 6.29 9.45
C CYS A 58 1.50 6.07 8.81
N PHE A 59 1.58 5.40 7.66
CA PHE A 59 2.84 5.16 6.96
C PHE A 59 3.28 6.31 6.03
N ARG A 60 2.47 7.37 5.93
CA ARG A 60 2.73 8.53 5.06
C ARG A 60 2.96 9.84 5.82
N LEU A 61 2.98 9.78 7.16
CA LEU A 61 3.25 10.93 8.02
C LEU A 61 4.74 11.06 8.31
N PRO A 62 5.25 12.28 8.58
CA PRO A 62 6.58 12.48 9.18
C PRO A 62 6.72 11.73 10.51
N GLN A 63 7.94 11.31 10.86
CA GLN A 63 8.22 10.53 12.07
C GLN A 63 7.82 11.21 13.38
N ASN A 64 7.83 12.54 13.43
CA ASN A 64 7.46 13.34 14.60
C ASN A 64 5.95 13.57 14.74
N GLU A 65 5.13 13.14 13.80
CA GLU A 65 3.68 13.27 13.86
C GLU A 65 3.04 12.19 14.73
N THR A 66 1.99 12.57 15.46
CA THR A 66 1.32 11.69 16.43
C THR A 66 0.79 10.41 15.79
N GLY A 67 0.30 10.46 14.57
CA GLY A 67 -0.25 9.29 13.86
C GLY A 67 0.78 8.42 13.14
N TYR A 68 2.08 8.73 13.21
CA TYR A 68 3.11 7.98 12.50
C TYR A 68 3.29 6.55 13.00
N LEU A 69 3.49 5.61 12.08
CA LEU A 69 3.90 4.22 12.36
C LEU A 69 5.21 3.87 11.63
N SER A 70 6.09 3.19 12.36
CA SER A 70 7.28 2.55 11.79
C SER A 70 6.90 1.21 11.16
N LEU A 71 7.30 1.00 9.91
CA LEU A 71 7.10 -0.30 9.26
C LEU A 71 8.01 -1.37 9.88
N GLU A 72 9.24 -1.00 10.26
CA GLU A 72 10.18 -1.92 10.91
C GLU A 72 9.61 -2.43 12.24
N ASP A 73 8.97 -1.57 13.04
CA ASP A 73 8.30 -2.00 14.28
C ASP A 73 7.20 -3.02 14.00
N MET A 74 6.39 -2.81 12.95
CA MET A 74 5.33 -3.76 12.59
C MET A 74 5.87 -5.11 12.14
N VAL A 75 6.96 -5.11 11.39
CA VAL A 75 7.65 -6.34 10.96
C VAL A 75 8.27 -7.03 12.17
N THR A 76 8.96 -6.31 13.04
CA THR A 76 9.54 -6.85 14.28
C THR A 76 8.47 -7.51 15.17
N ILE A 77 7.31 -6.86 15.34
CA ILE A 77 6.20 -7.45 16.09
C ILE A 77 5.70 -8.74 15.41
N ALA A 78 5.65 -8.77 14.09
CA ALA A 78 5.23 -9.96 13.35
C ALA A 78 6.24 -11.10 13.46
N GLU A 79 7.54 -10.79 13.43
CA GLU A 79 8.64 -11.74 13.64
C GLU A 79 8.63 -12.31 15.07
N ASP A 80 8.42 -11.48 16.08
CA ASP A 80 8.28 -11.91 17.47
C ASP A 80 7.13 -12.91 17.69
N VAL A 81 6.07 -12.77 16.91
CA VAL A 81 4.86 -13.60 17.05
C VAL A 81 4.91 -14.85 16.17
N GLY A 82 5.32 -14.71 14.92
CA GLY A 82 5.24 -15.76 13.89
C GLY A 82 6.59 -16.32 13.45
N GLY A 83 7.71 -15.78 13.98
CA GLY A 83 9.06 -16.14 13.55
C GLY A 83 9.40 -15.58 12.17
N GLU A 84 10.48 -16.04 11.56
CA GLU A 84 10.95 -15.58 10.25
C GLU A 84 9.93 -15.82 9.11
N ASP A 85 9.10 -16.85 9.23
CA ASP A 85 8.03 -17.17 8.27
C ASP A 85 6.68 -16.55 8.65
N HIS A 86 6.66 -15.46 9.41
CA HIS A 86 5.42 -14.75 9.77
C HIS A 86 4.60 -14.35 8.54
N GLY A 87 3.28 -14.19 8.71
CA GLY A 87 2.35 -13.89 7.61
C GLY A 87 2.15 -12.41 7.28
N PHE A 88 2.77 -11.49 8.01
CA PHE A 88 2.71 -10.06 7.70
C PHE A 88 3.55 -9.77 6.47
N ARG A 89 2.91 -9.67 5.30
CA ARG A 89 3.59 -9.54 4.01
C ARG A 89 3.09 -8.40 3.15
N PHE A 90 2.06 -7.69 3.58
CA PHE A 90 1.46 -6.65 2.75
C PHE A 90 1.05 -5.43 3.55
N ILE A 91 1.17 -4.26 2.93
CA ILE A 91 0.48 -3.04 3.36
C ILE A 91 -0.39 -2.51 2.23
N GLN A 92 -1.40 -1.74 2.60
CA GLN A 92 -2.20 -0.95 1.68
C GLN A 92 -2.23 0.50 2.18
N LEU A 93 -1.99 1.44 1.29
CA LEU A 93 -2.02 2.87 1.59
C LEU A 93 -2.53 3.68 0.40
N PRO A 94 -3.06 4.91 0.61
CA PRO A 94 -3.40 5.82 -0.48
C PRO A 94 -2.17 6.23 -1.26
N TYR A 95 -2.26 6.12 -2.59
CA TYR A 95 -1.27 6.65 -3.51
C TYR A 95 -1.89 7.02 -4.85
N ASN A 96 -1.62 8.21 -5.32
CA ASN A 96 -2.05 8.74 -6.61
C ASN A 96 -1.22 9.99 -6.96
N LEU A 97 -1.54 10.66 -8.07
CA LEU A 97 -0.81 11.85 -8.52
C LEU A 97 -0.86 13.05 -7.56
N ALA A 98 -1.83 13.11 -6.64
CA ALA A 98 -1.94 14.15 -5.61
C ALA A 98 -1.34 13.68 -4.26
N TYR A 99 -1.49 12.40 -3.90
CA TYR A 99 -0.95 11.80 -2.68
C TYR A 99 0.31 11.01 -3.03
N ARG A 100 1.47 11.70 -3.06
CA ARG A 100 2.76 11.13 -3.49
C ARG A 100 3.72 10.87 -2.33
N GLU A 101 3.30 11.08 -1.10
CA GLU A 101 4.15 10.98 0.09
C GLU A 101 4.83 9.61 0.17
N ALA A 102 4.10 8.53 -0.19
CA ALA A 102 4.68 7.18 -0.17
C ALA A 102 5.93 7.03 -1.06
N TYR A 103 6.03 7.79 -2.14
CA TYR A 103 7.15 7.79 -3.07
C TYR A 103 8.20 8.88 -2.78
N LEU A 104 7.79 10.00 -2.17
CA LEU A 104 8.65 11.18 -2.01
C LEU A 104 9.13 11.42 -0.58
N LEU A 105 8.30 11.10 0.43
CA LEU A 105 8.61 11.42 1.83
C LEU A 105 9.52 10.36 2.43
N LYS A 106 10.71 10.77 2.83
CA LYS A 106 11.65 9.92 3.56
C LYS A 106 11.33 9.94 5.05
N ASN A 107 10.47 9.01 5.45
CA ASN A 107 9.89 8.94 6.78
C ASN A 107 10.07 7.56 7.46
N GLN A 108 10.80 6.65 6.86
CA GLN A 108 11.02 5.31 7.43
C GLN A 108 12.49 5.06 7.71
N SER A 109 12.73 4.17 8.68
CA SER A 109 14.06 3.66 9.02
C SER A 109 14.04 2.15 8.94
N VAL A 110 15.10 1.54 8.42
CA VAL A 110 15.27 0.08 8.39
C VAL A 110 16.74 -0.27 8.56
N GLY A 111 17.07 -1.03 9.61
CA GLY A 111 18.43 -1.48 9.88
C GLY A 111 19.42 -0.34 10.13
N GLY A 112 18.94 0.78 10.68
CA GLY A 112 19.75 1.97 10.96
C GLY A 112 19.85 2.98 9.83
N ASP A 113 19.36 2.68 8.61
CA ASP A 113 19.20 3.66 7.53
C ASP A 113 17.88 4.43 7.73
N THR A 114 17.97 5.73 7.95
CA THR A 114 16.84 6.59 8.33
C THR A 114 16.26 7.43 7.19
N GLU A 115 16.78 7.29 5.98
CA GLU A 115 16.43 8.13 4.83
C GLU A 115 15.65 7.36 3.77
N LEU A 116 14.69 6.51 4.19
CA LEU A 116 13.89 5.71 3.28
C LEU A 116 12.47 6.25 3.16
N THR A 117 11.92 6.18 1.95
CA THR A 117 10.47 6.26 1.75
C THR A 117 9.81 4.98 2.22
N ILE A 118 8.48 5.01 2.45
CA ILE A 118 7.75 3.79 2.82
C ILE A 118 7.87 2.71 1.74
N LEU A 119 7.91 3.09 0.44
CA LEU A 119 8.08 2.12 -0.65
C LEU A 119 9.47 1.47 -0.65
N GLU A 120 10.53 2.24 -0.35
CA GLU A 120 11.89 1.71 -0.21
C GLU A 120 12.02 0.80 1.03
N ALA A 121 11.42 1.19 2.16
CA ALA A 121 11.37 0.38 3.37
C ALA A 121 10.62 -0.95 3.12
N CYS A 122 9.48 -0.91 2.44
CA CYS A 122 8.73 -2.11 2.05
C CYS A 122 9.57 -3.06 1.20
N ASN A 123 10.27 -2.53 0.20
CA ASN A 123 11.16 -3.36 -0.64
C ASN A 123 12.27 -4.03 0.19
N ARG A 124 12.89 -3.29 1.10
CA ARG A 124 13.96 -3.79 1.98
C ARG A 124 13.47 -4.88 2.94
N LEU A 125 12.26 -4.71 3.48
CA LEU A 125 11.62 -5.65 4.40
C LEU A 125 10.79 -6.74 3.71
N LYS A 126 10.78 -6.79 2.36
CA LYS A 126 10.00 -7.76 1.55
C LYS A 126 8.50 -7.70 1.82
N ILE A 127 7.98 -6.50 2.01
CA ILE A 127 6.56 -6.21 2.19
C ILE A 127 5.98 -5.73 0.86
N GLY A 128 4.93 -6.39 0.38
CA GLY A 128 4.21 -5.99 -0.83
C GLY A 128 3.29 -4.79 -0.57
N VAL A 129 3.19 -3.89 -1.53
CA VAL A 129 2.38 -2.67 -1.41
C VAL A 129 1.23 -2.68 -2.41
N PHE A 130 0.01 -2.66 -1.89
CA PHE A 130 -1.17 -2.30 -2.67
C PHE A 130 -1.53 -0.84 -2.43
N THR A 131 -2.05 -0.15 -3.45
CA THR A 131 -2.45 1.24 -3.28
C THR A 131 -3.95 1.42 -3.41
N SER A 132 -4.52 2.25 -2.53
CA SER A 132 -5.91 2.66 -2.59
C SER A 132 -6.06 4.04 -3.24
N VAL A 133 -7.27 4.38 -3.61
CA VAL A 133 -7.69 5.67 -4.20
C VAL A 133 -6.82 6.18 -5.37
N PRO A 134 -6.45 5.34 -6.35
CA PRO A 134 -5.61 5.77 -7.47
C PRO A 134 -6.22 6.93 -8.26
N LEU A 135 -7.54 7.09 -8.23
CA LEU A 135 -8.29 8.16 -8.88
C LEU A 135 -8.76 9.26 -7.91
N LEU A 136 -8.20 9.32 -6.69
CA LEU A 136 -8.55 10.29 -5.64
C LEU A 136 -10.07 10.39 -5.40
N GLN A 137 -10.74 9.24 -5.22
CA GLN A 137 -12.21 9.16 -5.09
C GLN A 137 -12.94 9.87 -6.25
N ALA A 138 -12.49 9.63 -7.48
CA ALA A 138 -12.99 10.23 -8.72
C ALA A 138 -12.64 11.73 -8.93
N LYS A 139 -11.96 12.41 -8.01
CA LYS A 139 -11.56 13.82 -8.17
C LYS A 139 -10.53 14.02 -9.30
N LEU A 140 -9.78 12.99 -9.67
CA LEU A 140 -8.84 13.02 -10.80
C LEU A 140 -9.53 12.71 -12.14
N ILE A 141 -10.82 12.38 -12.14
CA ILE A 141 -11.61 12.25 -13.38
C ILE A 141 -11.76 13.65 -13.97
N GLY A 142 -11.25 13.83 -15.19
CA GLY A 142 -11.22 15.15 -15.85
C GLY A 142 -9.94 15.96 -15.60
N ALA A 143 -9.00 15.48 -14.78
CA ALA A 143 -7.68 16.08 -14.71
C ALA A 143 -7.01 16.01 -16.09
N LYS A 144 -6.45 17.15 -16.54
CA LYS A 144 -5.69 17.20 -17.79
C LYS A 144 -4.32 16.56 -17.59
N ILE A 145 -4.18 15.31 -17.99
CA ILE A 145 -2.91 14.60 -17.99
C ILE A 145 -2.26 14.80 -19.36
N PRO A 146 -1.02 15.28 -19.45
CA PRO A 146 -0.31 15.44 -20.70
C PRO A 146 -0.29 14.16 -21.55
N GLU A 147 -0.28 14.33 -22.88
CA GLU A 147 -0.21 13.20 -23.80
C GLU A 147 1.23 12.72 -23.97
N TYR A 148 1.69 11.88 -23.10
CA TYR A 148 3.06 11.33 -23.15
C TYR A 148 3.13 9.80 -23.25
N LEU A 149 1.99 9.10 -23.08
CA LEU A 149 1.93 7.64 -23.08
C LEU A 149 1.16 7.04 -24.27
N GLY A 150 0.70 7.86 -25.22
CA GLY A 150 -0.09 7.39 -26.35
C GLY A 150 -1.50 6.88 -26.02
N TYR A 151 -1.95 6.99 -24.77
CA TYR A 151 -3.31 6.62 -24.37
C TYR A 151 -4.27 7.79 -24.57
N ASN A 152 -5.41 7.54 -25.22
CA ASN A 152 -6.49 8.51 -25.36
C ASN A 152 -7.33 8.68 -24.08
N ASN A 153 -7.31 7.67 -23.18
CA ASN A 153 -8.07 7.68 -21.93
C ASN A 153 -7.21 8.19 -20.78
N GLN A 154 -7.61 9.33 -20.19
CA GLN A 154 -6.89 9.97 -19.08
C GLN A 154 -6.84 9.10 -17.82
N LEU A 155 -7.88 8.31 -17.54
CA LEU A 155 -7.90 7.42 -16.38
C LEU A 155 -6.86 6.30 -16.52
N LEU A 156 -6.71 5.75 -17.73
CA LEU A 156 -5.67 4.73 -17.98
C LEU A 156 -4.26 5.31 -17.83
N LYS A 157 -4.03 6.57 -18.19
CA LYS A 157 -2.74 7.25 -17.95
C LYS A 157 -2.43 7.33 -16.46
N ILE A 158 -3.40 7.76 -15.63
CA ILE A 158 -3.23 7.86 -14.16
C ILE A 158 -2.93 6.49 -13.55
N ILE A 159 -3.69 5.48 -13.94
CA ILE A 159 -3.51 4.11 -13.42
C ILE A 159 -2.16 3.54 -13.88
N GLN A 160 -1.75 3.82 -15.12
CA GLN A 160 -0.45 3.38 -15.65
C GLN A 160 0.72 3.95 -14.83
N ILE A 161 0.71 5.24 -14.51
CA ILE A 161 1.73 5.86 -13.67
C ILE A 161 1.73 5.22 -12.28
N THR A 162 0.54 5.12 -11.67
CA THR A 162 0.42 4.55 -10.31
C THR A 162 0.95 3.13 -10.23
N ARG A 163 0.57 2.25 -11.17
CA ARG A 163 1.03 0.86 -11.17
C ARG A 163 2.49 0.68 -11.59
N SER A 164 3.07 1.69 -12.28
CA SER A 164 4.48 1.68 -12.69
C SER A 164 5.41 2.30 -11.64
N THR A 165 4.85 2.83 -10.55
CA THR A 165 5.66 3.36 -9.45
C THR A 165 6.49 2.23 -8.82
N PRO A 166 7.81 2.38 -8.68
CA PRO A 166 8.66 1.34 -8.11
C PRO A 166 8.14 0.83 -6.76
N ASN A 167 8.23 -0.48 -6.55
CA ASN A 167 7.80 -1.19 -5.34
C ASN A 167 6.28 -1.20 -5.07
N ILE A 168 5.44 -0.74 -5.97
CA ILE A 168 3.99 -0.94 -5.92
C ILE A 168 3.65 -2.24 -6.68
N LEU A 169 2.89 -3.14 -6.04
CA LEU A 169 2.40 -4.37 -6.66
C LEU A 169 1.22 -4.08 -7.57
N ALA A 170 0.21 -3.40 -7.06
CA ALA A 170 -0.97 -3.03 -7.85
C ALA A 170 -1.79 -1.92 -7.18
N PRO A 171 -2.41 -1.03 -7.98
CA PRO A 171 -3.47 -0.16 -7.51
C PRO A 171 -4.81 -0.91 -7.40
N LEU A 172 -5.55 -0.67 -6.33
CA LEU A 172 -6.90 -1.19 -6.15
C LEU A 172 -7.91 -0.27 -6.86
N ILE A 173 -8.62 -0.82 -7.84
CA ILE A 173 -9.53 -0.07 -8.69
C ILE A 173 -10.94 -0.61 -8.54
N GLY A 174 -11.92 0.28 -8.30
CA GLY A 174 -13.33 -0.08 -8.26
C GLY A 174 -13.86 -0.46 -9.65
N GLN A 175 -14.49 -1.64 -9.76
CA GLN A 175 -14.97 -2.20 -11.03
C GLN A 175 -16.48 -2.51 -10.97
N LYS A 176 -17.29 -1.50 -10.64
CA LYS A 176 -18.75 -1.69 -10.48
C LYS A 176 -19.48 -1.90 -11.81
N LYS A 177 -19.01 -1.29 -12.92
CA LYS A 177 -19.63 -1.39 -14.25
C LYS A 177 -18.79 -2.27 -15.17
N LEU A 178 -19.43 -3.12 -15.97
CA LEU A 178 -18.76 -3.98 -16.94
C LEU A 178 -17.86 -3.23 -17.92
N GLN A 179 -18.26 -2.03 -18.32
CA GLN A 179 -17.46 -1.17 -19.18
C GLN A 179 -16.12 -0.82 -18.52
N HIS A 180 -16.13 -0.44 -17.23
CA HIS A 180 -14.90 -0.12 -16.49
C HIS A 180 -13.99 -1.34 -16.34
N VAL A 181 -14.58 -2.55 -16.17
CA VAL A 181 -13.81 -3.80 -16.16
C VAL A 181 -13.09 -3.98 -17.49
N LYS A 182 -13.78 -3.85 -18.61
CA LYS A 182 -13.20 -3.98 -19.96
C LYS A 182 -12.07 -2.97 -20.21
N GLU A 183 -12.30 -1.70 -19.86
CA GLU A 183 -11.28 -0.65 -19.99
C GLU A 183 -10.04 -0.93 -19.14
N ASN A 184 -10.21 -1.35 -17.88
CA ASN A 184 -9.09 -1.66 -16.99
C ASN A 184 -8.30 -2.90 -17.45
N ILE A 185 -8.97 -3.92 -18.02
CA ILE A 185 -8.31 -5.11 -18.58
C ILE A 185 -7.42 -4.74 -19.78
N GLU A 186 -7.80 -3.76 -20.60
CA GLU A 186 -6.93 -3.30 -21.68
C GLU A 186 -5.58 -2.79 -21.16
N LEU A 187 -5.58 -2.10 -20.01
CA LEU A 187 -4.34 -1.66 -19.38
C LEU A 187 -3.46 -2.84 -18.91
N ALA A 188 -4.07 -3.95 -18.49
CA ALA A 188 -3.32 -5.13 -18.07
C ALA A 188 -2.54 -5.80 -19.21
N LYS A 189 -2.90 -5.52 -20.48
CA LYS A 189 -2.20 -6.01 -21.68
C LYS A 189 -0.94 -5.19 -22.00
N VAL A 190 -0.77 -4.05 -21.38
CA VAL A 190 0.36 -3.13 -21.60
C VAL A 190 1.37 -3.32 -20.48
N ALA A 191 2.67 -3.36 -20.79
CA ALA A 191 3.71 -3.42 -19.78
C ALA A 191 3.67 -2.18 -18.86
N PRO A 192 4.02 -2.28 -17.57
CA PRO A 192 4.35 -1.11 -16.77
C PRO A 192 5.44 -0.29 -17.44
N LEU A 193 5.49 1.02 -17.15
CA LEU A 193 6.57 1.88 -17.60
C LEU A 193 7.90 1.38 -17.02
N ASP A 194 8.95 1.44 -17.80
CA ASP A 194 10.28 1.26 -17.26
C ASP A 194 10.70 2.46 -16.38
N ASN A 195 11.82 2.34 -15.68
CA ASN A 195 12.30 3.38 -14.76
C ASN A 195 12.51 4.73 -15.45
N SER A 196 12.99 4.75 -16.69
CA SER A 196 13.22 5.99 -17.45
C SER A 196 11.91 6.65 -17.84
N GLU A 197 10.99 5.86 -18.39
CA GLU A 197 9.65 6.30 -18.77
C GLU A 197 8.86 6.80 -17.55
N PHE A 198 8.90 6.06 -16.43
CA PHE A 198 8.26 6.48 -15.19
C PHE A 198 8.83 7.80 -14.67
N ASN A 199 10.16 7.94 -14.61
CA ASN A 199 10.82 9.15 -14.13
C ASN A 199 10.50 10.36 -15.02
N ASN A 200 10.34 10.19 -16.31
CA ASN A 200 9.92 11.24 -17.23
C ASN A 200 8.45 11.61 -17.01
N ALA A 201 7.59 10.61 -16.83
CA ALA A 201 6.18 10.80 -16.56
C ALA A 201 5.93 11.56 -15.26
N ILE A 202 6.57 11.14 -14.15
CA ILE A 202 6.33 11.72 -12.82
C ILE A 202 6.85 13.15 -12.69
N LYS A 203 7.87 13.55 -13.45
CA LYS A 203 8.38 14.94 -13.47
C LYS A 203 7.34 15.96 -13.92
N ILE A 204 6.36 15.55 -14.71
CA ILE A 204 5.29 16.44 -15.20
C ILE A 204 4.38 16.91 -14.04
N PHE A 205 4.41 16.18 -12.91
CA PHE A 205 3.56 16.44 -11.74
C PHE A 205 4.34 17.06 -10.56
N ASN A 206 5.60 17.41 -10.76
CA ASN A 206 6.46 18.07 -9.75
C ASN A 206 6.37 19.59 -9.81
#